data_9b79c033c0207b25e087b3ad6d74b28d
#
_entry.id   9b79c033c0207b25e087b3ad6d74b28d
#
_cell.length_a   1.000
_cell.length_b   1.000
_cell.length_c   1.000
_cell.angle_alpha   90.00
_cell.angle_beta   90.00
_cell.angle_gamma   90.00
#
_symmetry.space_group_name_H-M   'P 1'
#
loop_
_entity.id
_entity.type
_entity.pdbx_description
1 polymer ?
#
loop_
_entity_poly.entity_id
_entity_poly.type
_entity_poly.pdbx_seq_one_letter_code
_entity_poly.pdbx_strand_id
1 'polypeptide(L)'
;MNILPDKKKEKIIFPSKNKITNLSYDNLCQLNKYSNLKIQQEINNGLSSTLFLALNELNEKVVIKIFNKSSNDAYLREKEFFENFQNIVKVYDYGLIDNRKDPYFGHYYLVMEYAEKGDLVNYIEQQNNNEKEAKKIIKQILNGYEEINNCGYIHRDLKPENILIMNDNTLKITDFGFCEKMNCVSSKIMGTDGYMPPEVLTNKNLIPQQIDVFSLGVILFLLVAGEFPFGEPNKDDEFYKYIIEENWEEYWKLVDEENNFSEKLKYLIQGMICHEPNKRFNHEKIKSCQWFSDN
;
A
#
# COMPACT_ATOMS: atom_id res chain seq x y z
N MET A 1 11.72 41.37 15.32
CA MET A 1 11.50 40.12 16.07
C MET A 1 10.08 39.64 15.74
N ASN A 2 9.92 38.95 14.63
CA ASN A 2 8.64 38.32 14.24
C ASN A 2 8.74 36.87 14.69
N ILE A 3 7.96 36.55 15.71
CA ILE A 3 7.78 35.17 16.21
C ILE A 3 6.99 34.43 15.15
N LEU A 4 7.60 33.51 14.49
CA LEU A 4 6.90 32.52 13.61
C LEU A 4 5.90 31.74 14.47
N PRO A 5 4.68 31.47 13.96
CA PRO A 5 3.71 30.69 14.70
C PRO A 5 4.22 29.26 14.88
N ASP A 6 4.07 28.76 16.09
CA ASP A 6 4.37 27.38 16.51
C ASP A 6 3.73 26.39 15.54
N LYS A 7 4.55 25.75 14.71
CA LYS A 7 4.10 24.67 13.82
C LYS A 7 3.68 23.50 14.72
N LYS A 8 2.39 23.38 14.98
CA LYS A 8 1.81 22.14 15.51
C LYS A 8 2.11 21.06 14.49
N LYS A 9 3.02 20.13 14.80
CA LYS A 9 3.16 18.87 14.07
C LYS A 9 1.78 18.24 14.02
N GLU A 10 1.12 18.29 12.86
CA GLU A 10 -0.09 17.51 12.63
C GLU A 10 0.37 16.04 12.62
N LYS A 11 0.07 15.34 13.72
CA LYS A 11 0.27 13.90 13.77
C LYS A 11 -0.55 13.27 12.64
N ILE A 12 0.10 12.36 11.90
CA ILE A 12 -0.60 11.50 10.94
C ILE A 12 -1.79 10.89 11.68
N ILE A 13 -3.00 11.36 11.35
CA ILE A 13 -4.24 10.79 11.89
C ILE A 13 -4.66 9.71 10.91
N PHE A 14 -4.18 8.49 11.11
CA PHE A 14 -4.78 7.34 10.45
C PHE A 14 -6.21 7.20 10.97
N PRO A 15 -7.19 6.93 10.09
CA PRO A 15 -8.57 6.80 10.52
C PRO A 15 -8.67 5.70 11.60
N SER A 16 -9.20 6.08 12.77
CA SER A 16 -9.38 5.19 13.91
C SER A 16 -10.18 3.95 13.50
N LYS A 17 -9.70 2.77 13.89
CA LYS A 17 -10.40 1.49 13.72
C LYS A 17 -11.87 1.64 14.07
N ASN A 18 -12.76 1.51 13.08
CA ASN A 18 -14.20 1.58 13.27
C ASN A 18 -14.62 0.53 14.30
N LYS A 19 -15.47 0.94 15.22
CA LYS A 19 -16.10 0.08 16.21
C LYS A 19 -16.75 -1.11 15.49
N ILE A 20 -16.32 -2.31 15.86
CA ILE A 20 -16.91 -3.59 15.44
C ILE A 20 -18.41 -3.52 15.69
N THR A 21 -19.20 -3.48 14.63
CA THR A 21 -20.65 -3.64 14.73
C THR A 21 -20.92 -5.12 15.02
N ASN A 22 -21.63 -5.41 16.11
CA ASN A 22 -22.08 -6.74 16.50
C ASN A 22 -23.08 -7.28 15.44
N LEU A 23 -22.58 -7.85 14.36
CA LEU A 23 -23.37 -8.77 13.53
C LEU A 23 -23.48 -10.09 14.28
N SER A 24 -24.69 -10.62 14.41
CA SER A 24 -24.91 -11.88 15.12
C SER A 24 -24.12 -13.01 14.44
N TYR A 25 -23.22 -13.63 15.19
CA TYR A 25 -22.34 -14.72 14.75
C TYR A 25 -23.06 -15.91 14.11
N ASP A 26 -24.35 -16.10 14.40
CA ASP A 26 -25.13 -17.23 13.91
C ASP A 26 -25.36 -17.23 12.40
N ASN A 27 -25.31 -16.05 11.74
CA ASN A 27 -25.46 -15.92 10.30
C ASN A 27 -24.14 -16.16 9.52
N LEU A 28 -22.99 -16.05 10.18
CA LEU A 28 -21.67 -16.23 9.57
C LEU A 28 -21.28 -17.72 9.48
N CYS A 29 -21.87 -18.59 10.28
CA CYS A 29 -21.55 -20.02 10.32
C CYS A 29 -21.97 -20.81 9.06
N GLN A 30 -22.67 -20.19 8.12
CA GLN A 30 -23.13 -20.88 6.89
C GLN A 30 -22.13 -20.80 5.72
N LEU A 31 -21.08 -19.99 5.80
CA LEU A 31 -19.96 -19.95 4.84
C LEU A 31 -19.11 -21.24 4.82
N ASN A 32 -19.39 -22.17 5.71
CA ASN A 32 -18.66 -23.43 5.88
C ASN A 32 -18.62 -24.38 4.65
N LYS A 33 -19.21 -24.01 3.53
CA LYS A 33 -19.29 -24.90 2.35
C LYS A 33 -18.13 -24.71 1.37
N TYR A 34 -17.37 -23.60 1.49
CA TYR A 34 -16.41 -23.20 0.47
C TYR A 34 -14.97 -23.59 0.79
N SER A 35 -14.69 -24.38 1.75
CA SER A 35 -13.41 -25.00 2.11
C SER A 35 -13.29 -25.33 3.60
N ASN A 36 -14.41 -25.71 4.25
CA ASN A 36 -14.44 -26.04 5.68
C ASN A 36 -13.83 -24.94 6.60
N LEU A 37 -14.04 -23.67 6.22
CA LEU A 37 -13.54 -22.51 6.95
C LEU A 37 -14.50 -22.16 8.10
N LYS A 38 -13.94 -21.90 9.28
CA LYS A 38 -14.69 -21.44 10.46
C LYS A 38 -14.45 -19.94 10.65
N ILE A 39 -15.41 -19.11 10.24
CA ILE A 39 -15.35 -17.66 10.47
C ILE A 39 -15.34 -17.36 11.96
N GLN A 40 -14.38 -16.52 12.37
CA GLN A 40 -14.18 -16.10 13.76
C GLN A 40 -14.73 -14.71 14.01
N GLN A 41 -14.38 -13.75 13.15
CA GLN A 41 -14.77 -12.35 13.30
C GLN A 41 -14.62 -11.58 11.99
N GLU A 42 -15.35 -10.49 11.85
CA GLU A 42 -15.12 -9.47 10.85
C GLU A 42 -13.88 -8.65 11.25
N ILE A 43 -12.93 -8.48 10.31
CA ILE A 43 -11.70 -7.70 10.52
C ILE A 43 -11.90 -6.27 10.02
N ASN A 44 -12.49 -6.13 8.83
CA ASN A 44 -12.68 -4.84 8.17
C ASN A 44 -13.89 -4.89 7.23
N ASN A 45 -14.56 -3.75 7.09
CA ASN A 45 -15.69 -3.57 6.17
C ASN A 45 -15.43 -2.31 5.33
N GLY A 46 -14.91 -2.51 4.13
CA GLY A 46 -14.57 -1.45 3.20
C GLY A 46 -15.62 -1.22 2.11
N LEU A 47 -15.35 -0.27 1.24
CA LEU A 47 -16.25 0.09 0.13
C LEU A 47 -16.37 -1.03 -0.93
N SER A 48 -15.30 -1.79 -1.16
CA SER A 48 -15.25 -2.84 -2.19
C SER A 48 -15.47 -4.24 -1.66
N SER A 49 -15.18 -4.50 -0.39
CA SER A 49 -15.18 -5.83 0.19
C SER A 49 -15.25 -5.81 1.71
N THR A 50 -15.65 -6.94 2.29
CA THR A 50 -15.57 -7.22 3.73
C THR A 50 -14.54 -8.31 3.98
N LEU A 51 -13.71 -8.12 5.00
CA LEU A 51 -12.66 -9.07 5.41
C LEU A 51 -13.07 -9.80 6.69
N PHE A 52 -12.93 -11.12 6.68
CA PHE A 52 -13.17 -11.98 7.83
C PHE A 52 -11.94 -12.77 8.22
N LEU A 53 -11.64 -12.84 9.51
CA LEU A 53 -10.73 -13.85 10.06
C LEU A 53 -11.46 -15.19 10.12
N ALA A 54 -10.82 -16.23 9.62
CA ALA A 54 -11.33 -17.60 9.70
C ALA A 54 -10.22 -18.60 10.08
N LEU A 55 -10.64 -19.81 10.45
CA LEU A 55 -9.74 -20.95 10.64
C LEU A 55 -10.01 -21.98 9.54
N ASN A 56 -8.94 -22.52 8.96
CA ASN A 56 -9.00 -23.64 8.03
C ASN A 56 -9.15 -24.99 8.77
N GLU A 57 -9.21 -26.11 8.05
CA GLU A 57 -9.33 -27.48 8.62
C GLU A 57 -8.18 -27.84 9.57
N LEU A 58 -7.02 -27.22 9.40
CA LEU A 58 -5.84 -27.43 10.26
C LEU A 58 -5.83 -26.47 11.47
N ASN A 59 -6.90 -25.68 11.68
CA ASN A 59 -6.98 -24.61 12.67
C ASN A 59 -5.94 -23.48 12.45
N GLU A 60 -5.46 -23.30 11.24
CA GLU A 60 -4.60 -22.17 10.87
C GLU A 60 -5.47 -20.97 10.50
N LYS A 61 -4.98 -19.77 10.85
CA LYS A 61 -5.66 -18.51 10.54
C LYS A 61 -5.55 -18.18 9.06
N VAL A 62 -6.68 -17.81 8.46
CA VAL A 62 -6.78 -17.30 7.09
C VAL A 62 -7.69 -16.08 7.05
N VAL A 63 -7.59 -15.28 5.99
CA VAL A 63 -8.50 -14.17 5.72
C VAL A 63 -9.43 -14.55 4.58
N ILE A 64 -10.72 -14.32 4.76
CA ILE A 64 -11.71 -14.39 3.68
C ILE A 64 -12.04 -12.95 3.29
N LYS A 65 -11.81 -12.59 2.02
CA LYS A 65 -12.22 -11.32 1.42
C LYS A 65 -13.46 -11.57 0.58
N ILE A 66 -14.59 -10.98 0.95
CA ILE A 66 -15.86 -11.09 0.22
C ILE A 66 -16.10 -9.77 -0.49
N PHE A 67 -16.19 -9.80 -1.81
CA PHE A 67 -16.38 -8.62 -2.65
C PHE A 67 -17.83 -8.17 -2.69
N ASN A 68 -18.08 -6.87 -2.65
CA ASN A 68 -19.40 -6.32 -2.93
C ASN A 68 -19.79 -6.61 -4.39
N LYS A 69 -21.08 -6.78 -4.67
CA LYS A 69 -21.57 -7.10 -6.03
C LYS A 69 -21.19 -6.08 -7.10
N SER A 70 -20.98 -4.82 -6.68
CA SER A 70 -20.50 -3.76 -7.57
C SER A 70 -18.98 -3.80 -7.82
N SER A 71 -18.24 -4.67 -7.13
CA SER A 71 -16.77 -4.73 -7.13
C SER A 71 -16.22 -5.97 -7.85
N ASN A 72 -16.97 -6.54 -8.78
CA ASN A 72 -16.55 -7.72 -9.54
C ASN A 72 -15.24 -7.48 -10.31
N ASP A 73 -15.01 -6.26 -10.80
CA ASP A 73 -13.77 -5.92 -11.50
C ASP A 73 -12.54 -6.00 -10.58
N ALA A 74 -12.67 -5.61 -9.30
CA ALA A 74 -11.60 -5.75 -8.31
C ALA A 74 -11.26 -7.23 -8.06
N TYR A 75 -12.29 -8.09 -7.88
CA TYR A 75 -12.09 -9.54 -7.77
C TYR A 75 -11.34 -10.11 -8.98
N LEU A 76 -11.74 -9.72 -10.20
CA LEU A 76 -11.13 -10.22 -11.44
C LEU A 76 -9.66 -9.85 -11.56
N ARG A 77 -9.24 -8.69 -11.00
CA ARG A 77 -7.83 -8.27 -10.93
C ARG A 77 -7.07 -9.04 -9.87
N GLU A 78 -7.60 -9.12 -8.66
CA GLU A 78 -6.92 -9.76 -7.53
C GLU A 78 -6.68 -11.25 -7.72
N LYS A 79 -7.61 -11.99 -8.36
CA LYS A 79 -7.44 -13.41 -8.65
C LYS A 79 -6.29 -13.72 -9.61
N GLU A 80 -5.82 -12.75 -10.41
CA GLU A 80 -4.68 -12.96 -11.32
C GLU A 80 -3.36 -13.18 -10.52
N PHE A 81 -3.30 -12.78 -9.24
CA PHE A 81 -2.15 -12.97 -8.35
C PHE A 81 -2.25 -14.24 -7.50
N PHE A 82 -2.79 -15.31 -8.07
CA PHE A 82 -2.93 -16.61 -7.40
C PHE A 82 -1.62 -17.40 -7.30
N GLU A 83 -0.56 -16.97 -7.96
CA GLU A 83 0.75 -17.64 -7.94
C GLU A 83 1.47 -17.46 -6.59
N ASN A 84 2.47 -18.30 -6.35
CA ASN A 84 3.23 -18.29 -5.10
C ASN A 84 4.43 -17.32 -5.19
N PHE A 85 4.21 -16.07 -4.80
CA PHE A 85 5.21 -15.03 -4.70
C PHE A 85 5.80 -14.95 -3.29
N GLN A 86 6.99 -14.36 -3.15
CA GLN A 86 7.63 -14.19 -1.85
C GLN A 86 7.08 -12.96 -1.12
N ASN A 87 6.94 -11.83 -1.83
CA ASN A 87 6.56 -10.55 -1.24
C ASN A 87 5.17 -10.06 -1.71
N ILE A 88 4.31 -10.99 -2.12
CA ILE A 88 2.89 -10.77 -2.38
C ILE A 88 2.08 -11.71 -1.49
N VAL A 89 0.94 -11.23 -0.97
CA VAL A 89 0.02 -12.03 -0.14
C VAL A 89 -0.48 -13.23 -0.93
N LYS A 90 -0.30 -14.42 -0.35
CA LYS A 90 -0.70 -15.67 -0.98
C LYS A 90 -2.23 -15.83 -0.96
N VAL A 91 -2.80 -16.13 -2.10
CA VAL A 91 -4.20 -16.54 -2.24
C VAL A 91 -4.26 -18.07 -2.26
N TYR A 92 -5.06 -18.66 -1.37
CA TYR A 92 -5.22 -20.12 -1.26
C TYR A 92 -6.38 -20.64 -2.08
N ASP A 93 -7.46 -19.85 -2.19
CA ASP A 93 -8.69 -20.23 -2.87
C ASP A 93 -9.47 -18.98 -3.31
N TYR A 94 -10.31 -19.13 -4.34
CA TYR A 94 -11.18 -18.07 -4.83
C TYR A 94 -12.41 -18.66 -5.53
N GLY A 95 -13.50 -17.90 -5.55
CA GLY A 95 -14.70 -18.37 -6.23
C GLY A 95 -15.91 -17.46 -6.10
N LEU A 96 -17.07 -18.05 -6.42
CA LEU A 96 -18.39 -17.45 -6.27
C LEU A 96 -19.16 -18.19 -5.17
N ILE A 97 -19.79 -17.46 -4.27
CA ILE A 97 -20.66 -18.03 -3.25
C ILE A 97 -22.00 -18.42 -3.89
N ASP A 98 -22.24 -19.72 -4.09
CA ASP A 98 -23.38 -20.26 -4.83
C ASP A 98 -24.50 -20.84 -3.93
N ASN A 99 -24.29 -20.84 -2.59
CA ASN A 99 -25.29 -21.29 -1.65
C ASN A 99 -26.37 -20.22 -1.42
N ARG A 100 -27.59 -20.46 -1.90
CA ARG A 100 -28.73 -19.53 -1.78
C ARG A 100 -29.16 -19.20 -0.36
N LYS A 101 -28.73 -19.98 0.63
CA LYS A 101 -29.00 -19.72 2.05
C LYS A 101 -27.93 -18.85 2.70
N ASP A 102 -26.83 -18.60 2.01
CA ASP A 102 -25.74 -17.78 2.48
C ASP A 102 -26.12 -16.29 2.33
N PRO A 103 -25.89 -15.44 3.35
CA PRO A 103 -26.14 -13.99 3.27
C PRO A 103 -25.33 -13.30 2.15
N TYR A 104 -24.20 -13.89 1.75
CA TYR A 104 -23.36 -13.41 0.66
C TYR A 104 -23.58 -14.15 -0.67
N PHE A 105 -24.73 -14.78 -0.86
CA PHE A 105 -25.06 -15.46 -2.12
C PHE A 105 -24.85 -14.56 -3.34
N GLY A 106 -24.07 -15.05 -4.31
CA GLY A 106 -23.74 -14.36 -5.55
C GLY A 106 -22.62 -13.31 -5.39
N HIS A 107 -21.89 -13.32 -4.27
CA HIS A 107 -20.65 -12.55 -4.09
C HIS A 107 -19.43 -13.39 -4.43
N TYR A 108 -18.39 -12.75 -4.98
CA TYR A 108 -17.09 -13.37 -5.14
C TYR A 108 -16.29 -13.33 -3.83
N TYR A 109 -15.39 -14.29 -3.65
CA TYR A 109 -14.50 -14.37 -2.48
C TYR A 109 -13.07 -14.75 -2.86
N LEU A 110 -12.13 -14.36 -2.00
CA LEU A 110 -10.76 -14.87 -1.94
C LEU A 110 -10.49 -15.40 -0.53
N VAL A 111 -9.71 -16.49 -0.44
CA VAL A 111 -9.13 -16.96 0.82
C VAL A 111 -7.63 -16.72 0.76
N MET A 112 -7.10 -15.98 1.72
CA MET A 112 -5.72 -15.51 1.72
C MET A 112 -5.01 -15.86 3.02
N GLU A 113 -3.68 -15.83 3.00
CA GLU A 113 -2.88 -15.93 4.22
C GLU A 113 -3.18 -14.77 5.19
N TYR A 114 -3.07 -15.08 6.47
CA TYR A 114 -3.29 -14.10 7.55
C TYR A 114 -1.96 -13.49 8.00
N ALA A 115 -1.90 -12.17 8.10
CA ALA A 115 -0.74 -11.44 8.61
C ALA A 115 -0.89 -11.20 10.12
N GLU A 116 -0.14 -11.92 10.94
CA GLU A 116 -0.26 -11.87 12.39
C GLU A 116 0.15 -10.52 12.99
N LYS A 117 1.06 -9.80 12.32
CA LYS A 117 1.59 -8.53 12.80
C LYS A 117 0.87 -7.30 12.22
N GLY A 118 -0.18 -7.54 11.39
CA GLY A 118 -0.97 -6.49 10.76
C GLY A 118 -0.26 -5.82 9.59
N ASP A 119 -0.48 -4.53 9.42
CA ASP A 119 0.03 -3.72 8.33
C ASP A 119 1.23 -2.84 8.75
N LEU A 120 1.85 -2.19 7.76
CA LEU A 120 3.02 -1.34 7.96
C LEU A 120 2.67 -0.02 8.68
N VAL A 121 1.39 0.40 8.73
CA VAL A 121 0.96 1.61 9.44
C VAL A 121 1.33 1.53 10.91
N ASN A 122 0.89 0.43 11.57
CA ASN A 122 1.17 0.23 13.00
C ASN A 122 2.68 0.18 13.29
N TYR A 123 3.47 -0.31 12.33
CA TYR A 123 4.93 -0.33 12.45
C TYR A 123 5.52 1.07 12.42
N ILE A 124 5.10 1.92 11.44
CA ILE A 124 5.58 3.31 11.31
C ILE A 124 5.24 4.11 12.58
N GLU A 125 4.04 3.95 13.14
CA GLU A 125 3.62 4.67 14.36
C GLU A 125 4.44 4.32 15.61
N GLN A 126 4.99 3.09 15.68
CA GLN A 126 5.66 2.57 16.87
C GLN A 126 7.20 2.70 16.84
N GLN A 127 7.78 3.00 15.68
CA GLN A 127 9.24 3.01 15.52
C GLN A 127 9.83 4.40 15.64
N ASN A 128 11.06 4.44 16.14
CA ASN A 128 11.95 5.58 15.96
C ASN A 128 12.46 5.54 14.52
N ASN A 129 12.06 6.50 13.71
CA ASN A 129 12.40 6.64 12.31
C ASN A 129 13.92 6.48 12.09
N ASN A 130 14.31 5.45 11.33
CA ASN A 130 15.70 5.01 11.24
C ASN A 130 15.99 4.47 9.84
N GLU A 131 16.96 5.08 9.16
CA GLU A 131 17.36 4.68 7.80
C GLU A 131 17.72 3.19 7.67
N LYS A 132 18.35 2.60 8.68
CA LYS A 132 18.76 1.19 8.64
C LYS A 132 17.58 0.24 8.62
N GLU A 133 16.54 0.51 9.42
CA GLU A 133 15.31 -0.30 9.42
C GLU A 133 14.47 -0.01 8.17
N ALA A 134 14.33 1.26 7.77
CA ALA A 134 13.67 1.64 6.53
C ALA A 134 14.27 0.93 5.31
N LYS A 135 15.62 0.78 5.27
CA LYS A 135 16.31 0.06 4.21
C LYS A 135 15.91 -1.41 4.12
N LYS A 136 15.74 -2.10 5.24
CA LYS A 136 15.31 -3.51 5.26
C LYS A 136 13.87 -3.67 4.78
N ILE A 137 13.02 -2.72 5.18
CA ILE A 137 11.60 -2.71 4.83
C ILE A 137 11.43 -2.43 3.34
N ILE A 138 11.98 -1.32 2.85
CA ILE A 138 11.79 -0.91 1.47
C ILE A 138 12.40 -1.92 0.47
N LYS A 139 13.49 -2.64 0.83
CA LYS A 139 14.03 -3.72 0.00
C LYS A 139 13.00 -4.82 -0.25
N GLN A 140 12.26 -5.24 0.77
CA GLN A 140 11.23 -6.27 0.62
C GLN A 140 10.04 -5.77 -0.20
N ILE A 141 9.63 -4.51 0.01
CA ILE A 141 8.54 -3.89 -0.78
C ILE A 141 8.96 -3.78 -2.25
N LEU A 142 10.21 -3.40 -2.53
CA LEU A 142 10.76 -3.35 -3.89
C LEU A 142 10.81 -4.73 -4.57
N ASN A 143 11.06 -5.80 -3.82
CA ASN A 143 10.99 -7.17 -4.36
C ASN A 143 9.54 -7.51 -4.77
N GLY A 144 8.55 -7.23 -3.92
CA GLY A 144 7.15 -7.43 -4.27
C GLY A 144 6.68 -6.57 -5.45
N TYR A 145 7.14 -5.32 -5.52
CA TYR A 145 6.93 -4.46 -6.68
C TYR A 145 7.53 -5.06 -7.96
N GLU A 146 8.74 -5.61 -7.89
CA GLU A 146 9.38 -6.30 -9.02
C GLU A 146 8.58 -7.55 -9.45
N GLU A 147 8.07 -8.34 -8.50
CA GLU A 147 7.20 -9.49 -8.79
C GLU A 147 5.95 -9.06 -9.57
N ILE A 148 5.28 -7.96 -9.16
CA ILE A 148 4.11 -7.39 -9.85
C ILE A 148 4.48 -6.95 -11.28
N ASN A 149 5.58 -6.22 -11.43
CA ASN A 149 6.02 -5.71 -12.73
C ASN A 149 6.42 -6.85 -13.69
N ASN A 150 7.05 -7.91 -13.19
CA ASN A 150 7.41 -9.09 -13.99
C ASN A 150 6.18 -9.83 -14.54
N CYS A 151 5.03 -9.72 -13.85
CA CYS A 151 3.75 -10.20 -14.34
C CYS A 151 3.11 -9.25 -15.37
N GLY A 152 3.72 -8.09 -15.66
CA GLY A 152 3.21 -7.08 -16.59
C GLY A 152 2.14 -6.16 -16.00
N TYR A 153 2.09 -6.03 -14.68
CA TYR A 153 1.11 -5.22 -13.95
C TYR A 153 1.75 -4.07 -13.18
N ILE A 154 0.92 -3.10 -12.79
CA ILE A 154 1.18 -2.06 -11.79
C ILE A 154 0.10 -2.15 -10.71
N HIS A 155 0.44 -1.76 -9.48
CA HIS A 155 -0.47 -1.87 -8.33
C HIS A 155 -1.47 -0.72 -8.23
N ARG A 156 -1.01 0.52 -8.45
CA ARG A 156 -1.76 1.80 -8.40
C ARG A 156 -2.26 2.26 -7.03
N ASP A 157 -2.17 1.44 -5.99
CA ASP A 157 -2.56 1.82 -4.62
C ASP A 157 -1.54 1.32 -3.58
N LEU A 158 -0.25 1.51 -3.87
CA LEU A 158 0.80 1.21 -2.88
C LEU A 158 0.76 2.23 -1.75
N LYS A 159 0.57 1.72 -0.52
CA LYS A 159 0.52 2.48 0.73
C LYS A 159 0.77 1.55 1.93
N PRO A 160 1.11 2.07 3.11
CA PRO A 160 1.42 1.25 4.28
C PRO A 160 0.31 0.28 4.68
N GLU A 161 -0.96 0.62 4.49
CA GLU A 161 -2.12 -0.25 4.77
C GLU A 161 -2.14 -1.50 3.88
N ASN A 162 -1.55 -1.41 2.68
CA ASN A 162 -1.49 -2.50 1.71
C ASN A 162 -0.15 -3.26 1.76
N ILE A 163 0.66 -3.04 2.81
CA ILE A 163 1.89 -3.78 3.10
C ILE A 163 1.71 -4.53 4.41
N LEU A 164 1.56 -5.83 4.33
CA LEU A 164 1.33 -6.68 5.49
C LEU A 164 2.63 -7.25 6.04
N ILE A 165 2.70 -7.43 7.37
CA ILE A 165 3.86 -7.98 8.09
C ILE A 165 3.51 -9.37 8.60
N MET A 166 4.19 -10.36 8.07
CA MET A 166 4.00 -11.75 8.46
C MET A 166 4.72 -12.06 9.78
N ASN A 167 4.43 -13.22 10.37
CA ASN A 167 5.00 -13.62 11.66
C ASN A 167 6.53 -13.68 11.65
N ASP A 168 7.14 -14.10 10.55
CA ASP A 168 8.58 -14.19 10.32
C ASP A 168 9.24 -12.86 9.91
N ASN A 169 8.52 -11.73 9.96
CA ASN A 169 8.90 -10.40 9.48
C ASN A 169 9.04 -10.26 7.95
N THR A 170 8.54 -11.22 7.18
CA THR A 170 8.39 -11.02 5.74
C THR A 170 7.30 -9.99 5.46
N LEU A 171 7.60 -9.02 4.59
CA LEU A 171 6.61 -8.05 4.14
C LEU A 171 5.99 -8.50 2.82
N LYS A 172 4.67 -8.34 2.72
CA LYS A 172 3.91 -8.77 1.55
C LYS A 172 2.92 -7.70 1.11
N ILE A 173 2.91 -7.42 -0.19
CA ILE A 173 1.94 -6.52 -0.81
C ILE A 173 0.59 -7.23 -0.94
N THR A 174 -0.50 -6.49 -0.69
CA THR A 174 -1.88 -6.97 -0.77
C THR A 174 -2.79 -5.93 -1.43
N ASP A 175 -4.05 -6.30 -1.67
CA ASP A 175 -5.12 -5.46 -2.22
C ASP A 175 -4.86 -4.97 -3.66
N PHE A 176 -4.99 -5.89 -4.62
CA PHE A 176 -4.81 -5.63 -6.05
C PHE A 176 -6.09 -5.12 -6.74
N GLY A 177 -7.04 -4.57 -5.98
CA GLY A 177 -8.32 -4.09 -6.49
C GLY A 177 -8.21 -2.97 -7.54
N PHE A 178 -7.10 -2.19 -7.52
CA PHE A 178 -6.79 -1.14 -8.50
C PHE A 178 -5.71 -1.52 -9.52
N CYS A 179 -5.18 -2.75 -9.42
CA CYS A 179 -4.12 -3.24 -10.29
C CYS A 179 -4.53 -3.19 -11.77
N GLU A 180 -3.62 -2.81 -12.64
CA GLU A 180 -3.83 -2.76 -14.09
C GLU A 180 -2.63 -3.29 -14.87
N LYS A 181 -2.89 -3.81 -16.09
CA LYS A 181 -1.83 -4.18 -17.02
C LYS A 181 -1.10 -2.96 -17.51
N MET A 182 0.24 -3.00 -17.56
CA MET A 182 1.09 -1.88 -17.98
C MET A 182 0.77 -1.35 -19.39
N ASN A 183 0.32 -2.23 -20.28
CA ASN A 183 0.00 -1.86 -21.67
C ASN A 183 -1.41 -1.28 -21.85
N CYS A 184 -2.20 -1.17 -20.77
CA CYS A 184 -3.62 -0.76 -20.83
C CYS A 184 -4.01 0.00 -19.56
N VAL A 185 -3.21 0.99 -19.15
CA VAL A 185 -3.53 1.81 -17.95
C VAL A 185 -4.66 2.77 -18.29
N SER A 186 -5.72 2.70 -17.48
CA SER A 186 -6.88 3.56 -17.66
C SER A 186 -6.61 5.00 -17.22
N SER A 187 -7.32 5.93 -17.82
CA SER A 187 -7.31 7.34 -17.44
C SER A 187 -8.12 7.66 -16.18
N LYS A 188 -8.68 6.66 -15.52
CA LYS A 188 -9.43 6.86 -14.28
C LYS A 188 -8.48 7.26 -13.16
N ILE A 189 -8.84 8.26 -12.37
CA ILE A 189 -8.17 8.58 -11.12
C ILE A 189 -8.49 7.45 -10.14
N MET A 190 -7.48 6.67 -9.78
CA MET A 190 -7.57 5.55 -8.84
C MET A 190 -6.32 5.52 -7.98
N GLY A 191 -6.50 5.24 -6.70
CA GLY A 191 -5.45 5.23 -5.69
C GLY A 191 -5.91 5.96 -4.43
N THR A 192 -4.99 6.16 -3.50
CA THR A 192 -5.22 6.85 -2.23
C THR A 192 -4.53 8.21 -2.24
N ASP A 193 -5.24 9.25 -1.78
CA ASP A 193 -4.69 10.60 -1.65
C ASP A 193 -3.40 10.59 -0.80
N GLY A 194 -2.46 11.46 -1.16
CA GLY A 194 -1.12 11.50 -0.54
C GLY A 194 -0.11 10.55 -1.14
N TYR A 195 -0.53 9.44 -1.78
CA TYR A 195 0.36 8.48 -2.45
C TYR A 195 0.29 8.56 -3.97
N MET A 196 -0.77 9.13 -4.53
CA MET A 196 -0.94 9.29 -5.98
C MET A 196 -0.02 10.37 -6.54
N PRO A 197 0.68 10.11 -7.66
CA PRO A 197 1.49 11.12 -8.32
C PRO A 197 0.64 12.14 -9.09
N PRO A 198 1.19 13.34 -9.38
CA PRO A 198 0.46 14.44 -10.01
C PRO A 198 -0.08 14.13 -11.40
N GLU A 199 0.60 13.28 -12.17
CA GLU A 199 0.14 12.86 -13.50
C GLU A 199 -1.13 12.01 -13.45
N VAL A 200 -1.37 11.26 -12.37
CA VAL A 200 -2.63 10.53 -12.17
C VAL A 200 -3.77 11.50 -11.88
N LEU A 201 -3.54 12.50 -11.04
CA LEU A 201 -4.56 13.51 -10.69
C LEU A 201 -4.92 14.39 -11.90
N THR A 202 -3.95 14.69 -12.77
CA THR A 202 -4.15 15.51 -13.96
C THR A 202 -4.47 14.69 -15.22
N ASN A 203 -4.34 13.38 -15.16
CA ASN A 203 -4.48 12.44 -16.27
C ASN A 203 -3.60 12.79 -17.49
N LYS A 204 -2.33 13.14 -17.23
CA LYS A 204 -1.38 13.55 -18.27
C LYS A 204 -0.07 12.78 -18.11
N ASN A 205 0.52 12.39 -19.25
CA ASN A 205 1.85 11.76 -19.29
C ASN A 205 2.01 10.52 -18.41
N LEU A 206 0.98 9.67 -18.34
CA LEU A 206 1.02 8.45 -17.55
C LEU A 206 2.10 7.50 -18.05
N ILE A 207 3.08 7.21 -17.21
CA ILE A 207 4.07 6.13 -17.40
C ILE A 207 3.76 5.08 -16.33
N PRO A 208 3.27 3.90 -16.72
CA PRO A 208 2.68 2.94 -15.78
C PRO A 208 3.53 2.67 -14.53
N GLN A 209 4.76 2.20 -14.71
CA GLN A 209 5.64 1.85 -13.59
C GLN A 209 5.98 3.06 -12.69
N GLN A 210 5.97 4.28 -13.25
CA GLN A 210 6.31 5.49 -12.51
C GLN A 210 5.24 5.93 -11.52
N ILE A 211 4.01 5.44 -11.69
CA ILE A 211 2.93 5.64 -10.73
C ILE A 211 3.30 4.99 -9.38
N ASP A 212 3.65 3.70 -9.42
CA ASP A 212 4.01 2.96 -8.21
C ASP A 212 5.35 3.42 -7.62
N VAL A 213 6.31 3.83 -8.47
CA VAL A 213 7.60 4.38 -8.01
C VAL A 213 7.41 5.63 -7.14
N PHE A 214 6.50 6.52 -7.53
CA PHE A 214 6.17 7.70 -6.72
C PHE A 214 5.61 7.29 -5.35
N SER A 215 4.63 6.40 -5.31
CA SER A 215 4.04 5.89 -4.07
C SER A 215 5.08 5.22 -3.17
N LEU A 216 6.01 4.44 -3.75
CA LEU A 216 7.15 3.85 -3.02
C LEU A 216 8.09 4.92 -2.44
N GLY A 217 8.28 6.04 -3.14
CA GLY A 217 9.04 7.20 -2.64
C GLY A 217 8.38 7.85 -1.43
N VAL A 218 7.05 8.00 -1.47
CA VAL A 218 6.27 8.51 -0.32
C VAL A 218 6.36 7.53 0.86
N ILE A 219 6.21 6.23 0.62
CA ILE A 219 6.35 5.20 1.68
C ILE A 219 7.76 5.24 2.29
N LEU A 220 8.81 5.37 1.48
CA LEU A 220 10.18 5.49 1.99
C LEU A 220 10.35 6.74 2.86
N PHE A 221 9.80 7.88 2.46
CA PHE A 221 9.84 9.09 3.26
C PHE A 221 9.10 8.90 4.59
N LEU A 222 7.90 8.31 4.59
CA LEU A 222 7.15 7.97 5.80
C LEU A 222 7.95 7.08 6.76
N LEU A 223 8.69 6.10 6.24
CA LEU A 223 9.51 5.18 7.04
C LEU A 223 10.67 5.89 7.77
N VAL A 224 11.20 6.97 7.20
CA VAL A 224 12.37 7.67 7.76
C VAL A 224 12.02 8.96 8.48
N ALA A 225 10.93 9.64 8.11
CA ALA A 225 10.48 10.89 8.71
C ALA A 225 9.30 10.72 9.69
N GLY A 226 8.46 9.70 9.49
CA GLY A 226 7.22 9.50 10.25
C GLY A 226 6.08 10.43 9.83
N GLU A 227 6.28 11.21 8.77
CA GLU A 227 5.31 12.15 8.21
C GLU A 227 5.36 12.17 6.69
N PHE A 228 4.34 12.74 6.05
CA PHE A 228 4.31 12.85 4.59
C PHE A 228 5.33 13.86 4.06
N PRO A 229 5.92 13.63 2.86
CA PRO A 229 6.88 14.55 2.24
C PRO A 229 6.26 15.87 1.78
N PHE A 230 4.95 15.93 1.66
CA PHE A 230 4.11 17.07 1.23
C PHE A 230 2.64 16.77 1.57
N GLY A 231 1.77 17.76 1.50
CA GLY A 231 0.32 17.58 1.65
C GLY A 231 -0.32 17.10 0.35
N GLU A 232 -0.25 17.89 -0.71
CA GLU A 232 -0.78 17.55 -2.02
C GLU A 232 0.27 17.74 -3.14
N PRO A 233 0.33 16.86 -4.15
CA PRO A 233 1.34 16.93 -5.20
C PRO A 233 0.96 18.00 -6.26
N ASN A 234 0.80 19.26 -5.83
CA ASN A 234 0.46 20.40 -6.68
C ASN A 234 1.29 21.65 -6.32
N LYS A 235 1.17 22.69 -7.16
CA LYS A 235 1.96 23.95 -7.03
C LYS A 235 1.59 24.82 -5.82
N ASP A 236 0.41 24.61 -5.23
CA ASP A 236 -0.11 25.40 -4.12
C ASP A 236 0.33 24.82 -2.75
N ASP A 237 0.89 23.61 -2.75
CA ASP A 237 1.49 22.98 -1.57
C ASP A 237 2.84 23.62 -1.20
N GLU A 238 3.03 23.91 0.08
CA GLU A 238 4.20 24.66 0.58
C GLU A 238 5.53 23.90 0.43
N PHE A 239 5.51 22.57 0.34
CA PHE A 239 6.67 21.71 0.15
C PHE A 239 6.79 21.26 -1.31
N TYR A 240 5.69 20.81 -1.91
CA TYR A 240 5.69 20.22 -3.24
C TYR A 240 6.07 21.19 -4.35
N LYS A 241 5.81 22.50 -4.19
CA LYS A 241 6.25 23.54 -5.12
C LYS A 241 7.76 23.48 -5.41
N TYR A 242 8.59 23.18 -4.41
CA TYR A 242 10.04 23.05 -4.58
C TYR A 242 10.41 21.78 -5.37
N ILE A 243 9.61 20.71 -5.27
CA ILE A 243 9.78 19.51 -6.09
C ILE A 243 9.47 19.81 -7.55
N ILE A 244 8.42 20.60 -7.85
CA ILE A 244 8.09 21.07 -9.20
C ILE A 244 9.22 21.91 -9.78
N GLU A 245 9.79 22.79 -8.99
CA GLU A 245 10.89 23.70 -9.39
C GLU A 245 12.26 23.01 -9.42
N GLU A 246 12.33 21.72 -9.04
CA GLU A 246 13.57 20.96 -8.85
C GLU A 246 14.55 21.66 -7.86
N ASN A 247 14.01 22.49 -6.97
CA ASN A 247 14.77 23.21 -5.95
C ASN A 247 14.93 22.36 -4.69
N TRP A 248 15.68 21.28 -4.81
CA TRP A 248 15.86 20.30 -3.75
C TRP A 248 16.60 20.86 -2.54
N GLU A 249 17.44 21.89 -2.71
CA GLU A 249 18.14 22.53 -1.59
C GLU A 249 17.14 23.16 -0.63
N GLU A 250 16.18 23.96 -1.13
CA GLU A 250 15.15 24.57 -0.30
C GLU A 250 14.17 23.54 0.27
N TYR A 251 13.82 22.51 -0.54
CA TYR A 251 12.98 21.41 -0.04
C TYR A 251 13.59 20.74 1.20
N TRP A 252 14.86 20.32 1.12
CA TRP A 252 15.50 19.62 2.24
C TRP A 252 15.76 20.53 3.44
N LYS A 253 15.98 21.82 3.28
CA LYS A 253 16.04 22.78 4.41
C LYS A 253 14.77 22.79 5.24
N LEU A 254 13.61 22.55 4.59
CA LEU A 254 12.31 22.57 5.28
C LEU A 254 11.97 21.24 5.94
N VAL A 255 12.27 20.12 5.28
CA VAL A 255 11.80 18.80 5.73
C VAL A 255 12.84 18.00 6.53
N ASP A 256 14.12 18.40 6.49
CA ASP A 256 15.23 17.70 7.16
C ASP A 256 15.76 18.43 8.41
N GLU A 257 15.07 19.43 8.90
CA GLU A 257 15.55 20.26 10.01
C GLU A 257 15.90 19.44 11.27
N GLU A 258 15.16 18.38 11.55
CA GLU A 258 15.33 17.53 12.73
C GLU A 258 15.84 16.10 12.41
N ASN A 259 15.80 15.65 11.16
CA ASN A 259 15.96 14.23 10.79
C ASN A 259 17.40 13.82 10.47
N ASN A 260 18.22 14.75 9.97
CA ASN A 260 19.62 14.52 9.56
C ASN A 260 19.75 13.37 8.54
N PHE A 261 18.95 13.40 7.49
CA PHE A 261 18.97 12.36 6.43
C PHE A 261 20.32 12.34 5.70
N SER A 262 20.79 11.12 5.40
CA SER A 262 21.99 10.95 4.58
C SER A 262 21.78 11.48 3.17
N GLU A 263 22.82 12.06 2.55
CA GLU A 263 22.76 12.57 1.16
C GLU A 263 22.37 11.46 0.15
N LYS A 264 22.73 10.21 0.47
CA LYS A 264 22.35 9.05 -0.36
C LYS A 264 20.85 8.75 -0.28
N LEU A 265 20.24 8.91 0.89
CA LEU A 265 18.80 8.78 1.06
C LEU A 265 18.06 9.92 0.35
N LYS A 266 18.51 11.16 0.54
CA LYS A 266 17.96 12.33 -0.16
C LYS A 266 17.94 12.13 -1.67
N TYR A 267 19.07 11.70 -2.24
CA TYR A 267 19.18 11.41 -3.67
C TYR A 267 18.20 10.33 -4.14
N LEU A 268 18.02 9.26 -3.34
CA LEU A 268 17.06 8.19 -3.67
C LEU A 268 15.63 8.71 -3.67
N ILE A 269 15.22 9.41 -2.59
CA ILE A 269 13.87 9.98 -2.46
C ILE A 269 13.60 10.97 -3.60
N GLN A 270 14.50 11.89 -3.89
CA GLN A 270 14.40 12.84 -5.01
C GLN A 270 14.09 12.12 -6.33
N GLY A 271 14.85 11.03 -6.60
CA GLY A 271 14.66 10.24 -7.81
C GLY A 271 13.33 9.49 -7.86
N MET A 272 12.70 9.20 -6.70
CA MET A 272 11.43 8.49 -6.66
C MET A 272 10.21 9.41 -6.69
N ILE A 273 10.25 10.58 -5.99
CA ILE A 273 9.12 11.52 -5.91
C ILE A 273 9.23 12.70 -6.89
N CYS A 274 10.16 12.66 -7.86
CA CYS A 274 10.30 13.69 -8.88
C CYS A 274 8.94 13.98 -9.56
N HIS A 275 8.64 15.26 -9.81
CA HIS A 275 7.38 15.69 -10.43
C HIS A 275 7.17 15.05 -11.80
N GLU A 276 8.17 15.14 -12.65
CA GLU A 276 8.13 14.61 -14.02
C GLU A 276 8.32 13.09 -14.05
N PRO A 277 7.34 12.27 -14.51
CA PRO A 277 7.44 10.82 -14.47
C PRO A 277 8.64 10.26 -15.23
N ASN A 278 9.03 10.87 -16.35
CA ASN A 278 10.16 10.43 -17.18
C ASN A 278 11.54 10.71 -16.55
N LYS A 279 11.60 11.55 -15.51
CA LYS A 279 12.82 11.83 -14.74
C LYS A 279 12.94 10.95 -13.49
N ARG A 280 11.86 10.28 -13.08
CA ARG A 280 11.91 9.36 -11.94
C ARG A 280 12.82 8.17 -12.22
N PHE A 281 13.41 7.67 -11.17
CA PHE A 281 14.22 6.46 -11.26
C PHE A 281 13.36 5.27 -11.69
N ASN A 282 13.89 4.46 -12.59
CA ASN A 282 13.32 3.15 -12.84
C ASN A 282 13.77 2.15 -11.75
N HIS A 283 13.19 0.97 -11.74
CA HIS A 283 13.48 -0.06 -10.75
C HIS A 283 14.97 -0.42 -10.64
N GLU A 284 15.67 -0.55 -11.77
CA GLU A 284 17.10 -0.87 -11.81
C GLU A 284 17.94 0.23 -11.17
N LYS A 285 17.63 1.50 -11.46
CA LYS A 285 18.29 2.66 -10.88
C LYS A 285 18.06 2.73 -9.37
N ILE A 286 16.84 2.45 -8.90
CA ILE A 286 16.52 2.39 -7.47
C ILE A 286 17.38 1.31 -6.80
N LYS A 287 17.37 0.07 -7.30
CA LYS A 287 18.14 -1.05 -6.71
C LYS A 287 19.65 -0.80 -6.70
N SER A 288 20.18 -0.12 -7.71
CA SER A 288 21.61 0.21 -7.81
C SER A 288 22.02 1.46 -7.03
N CYS A 289 21.09 2.15 -6.35
CA CYS A 289 21.41 3.33 -5.58
C CYS A 289 22.38 3.01 -4.43
N GLN A 290 23.40 3.85 -4.26
CA GLN A 290 24.43 3.67 -3.21
C GLN A 290 23.86 3.58 -1.80
N TRP A 291 22.68 4.16 -1.56
CA TRP A 291 22.01 4.05 -0.25
C TRP A 291 21.77 2.60 0.18
N PHE A 292 21.55 1.66 -0.77
CA PHE A 292 21.39 0.25 -0.47
C PHE A 292 22.72 -0.50 -0.23
N SER A 293 23.85 0.07 -0.63
CA SER A 293 25.17 -0.58 -0.55
C SER A 293 25.85 -0.39 0.82
N ASP A 294 25.45 0.62 1.59
CA ASP A 294 26.00 0.86 2.93
C ASP A 294 25.40 -0.12 3.94
N ASN A 295 26.27 -0.69 4.79
CA ASN A 295 25.88 -1.64 5.85
C ASN A 295 25.25 -0.94 7.05
#